data_f49ac6f16d285e9b03599056fc437d07
#
_entry.id   f49ac6f16d285e9b03599056fc437d07
#
_cell.length_a   1.000
_cell.length_b   1.000
_cell.length_c   1.000
_cell.angle_alpha   90.00
_cell.angle_beta   90.00
_cell.angle_gamma   90.00
#
_symmetry.space_group_name_H-M   'P 1'
#
loop_
_entity.id
_entity.type
_entity.pdbx_description
1 polymer ?
#
loop_
_entity_poly.entity_id
_entity_poly.type
_entity_poly.pdbx_seq_one_letter_code
_entity_poly.pdbx_strand_id
1 'polypeptide(L)'
;MRYGFTEADLKQIKPRRGRRSRRRVRVIRPKPVVVVQTNQPRRRRGRRGRGNRRSSGGIQRSGGFRHQLVFSKDDLKGNSSGIIKFGPDLAEHQAFCKGLLNAYHQYKITNVRVQYKSEAASTLSGSIAYELDPSCKLTTLESKLRKFPITRNASASWSAREINGEVWQNSTENQFFFLYKGNGDSGVAGSLLISYNVLVQNAKQK
;
A
#
# COMPACT_ATOMS: atom_id res chain seq x y z
N MET A 1 -17.67 -8.35 54.44
CA MET A 1 -19.10 -8.71 54.37
C MET A 1 -19.32 -9.60 53.18
N ARG A 2 -19.67 -10.86 53.38
CA ARG A 2 -19.94 -11.83 52.30
C ARG A 2 -21.46 -11.87 52.12
N TYR A 3 -21.93 -11.48 50.98
CA TYR A 3 -23.34 -11.64 50.60
C TYR A 3 -23.50 -13.05 50.00
N GLY A 4 -24.06 -13.97 50.78
CA GLY A 4 -24.43 -15.29 50.32
C GLY A 4 -25.84 -15.25 49.69
N PHE A 5 -25.98 -15.72 48.48
CA PHE A 5 -27.27 -15.98 47.87
C PHE A 5 -27.92 -17.17 48.56
N THR A 6 -29.17 -17.03 48.98
CA THR A 6 -29.92 -18.11 49.63
C THR A 6 -30.64 -18.99 48.57
N GLU A 7 -30.87 -20.26 48.91
CA GLU A 7 -31.50 -21.28 48.06
C GLU A 7 -32.94 -20.92 47.63
N ALA A 8 -33.55 -19.95 48.28
CA ALA A 8 -34.87 -19.42 47.93
C ALA A 8 -34.89 -18.56 46.66
N ASP A 9 -33.78 -17.95 46.28
CA ASP A 9 -33.67 -17.09 45.07
C ASP A 9 -33.63 -17.86 43.76
N LEU A 10 -33.37 -19.16 43.81
CA LEU A 10 -33.27 -19.99 42.62
C LEU A 10 -34.61 -20.54 42.09
N LYS A 11 -35.69 -20.41 42.85
CA LYS A 11 -37.02 -20.99 42.46
C LYS A 11 -37.89 -20.09 41.62
N GLN A 12 -37.50 -18.87 41.26
CA GLN A 12 -38.33 -17.95 40.49
C GLN A 12 -38.01 -17.82 39.00
N ILE A 13 -37.04 -18.58 38.48
CA ILE A 13 -36.73 -18.52 37.05
C ILE A 13 -37.64 -19.51 36.31
N LYS A 14 -38.82 -19.06 35.91
CA LYS A 14 -39.67 -19.82 34.98
C LYS A 14 -39.06 -19.79 33.58
N PRO A 15 -38.85 -20.98 32.94
CA PRO A 15 -38.30 -21.01 31.59
C PRO A 15 -39.31 -20.40 30.60
N ARG A 16 -38.91 -19.31 29.94
CA ARG A 16 -39.66 -18.74 28.81
C ARG A 16 -39.64 -19.78 27.67
N ARG A 17 -40.82 -20.39 27.44
CA ARG A 17 -41.06 -21.23 26.26
C ARG A 17 -40.82 -20.39 25.01
N GLY A 18 -39.66 -20.53 24.37
CA GLY A 18 -39.37 -19.93 23.08
C GLY A 18 -40.30 -20.52 22.01
N ARG A 19 -41.13 -19.68 21.43
CA ARG A 19 -41.89 -20.00 20.20
C ARG A 19 -40.90 -20.33 19.10
N ARG A 20 -40.69 -21.61 18.81
CA ARG A 20 -40.00 -22.07 17.60
C ARG A 20 -40.79 -21.64 16.38
N SER A 21 -40.45 -20.53 15.77
CA SER A 21 -40.92 -20.20 14.43
C SER A 21 -40.28 -21.19 13.45
N ARG A 22 -41.10 -22.09 12.93
CA ARG A 22 -40.67 -22.99 11.83
C ARG A 22 -40.43 -22.11 10.60
N ARG A 23 -39.18 -21.69 10.39
CA ARG A 23 -38.73 -21.14 9.11
C ARG A 23 -38.87 -22.24 8.07
N ARG A 24 -39.88 -22.14 7.21
CA ARG A 24 -39.97 -22.95 6.00
C ARG A 24 -38.77 -22.58 5.12
N VAL A 25 -37.83 -23.50 5.02
CA VAL A 25 -36.73 -23.42 4.04
C VAL A 25 -37.38 -23.54 2.67
N ARG A 26 -37.47 -22.44 1.94
CA ARG A 26 -37.83 -22.47 0.52
C ARG A 26 -36.65 -23.05 -0.23
N VAL A 27 -36.78 -24.30 -0.65
CA VAL A 27 -35.87 -24.92 -1.61
C VAL A 27 -36.06 -24.20 -2.95
N ILE A 28 -35.16 -23.27 -3.26
CA ILE A 28 -35.08 -22.65 -4.56
C ILE A 28 -34.48 -23.67 -5.52
N ARG A 29 -35.30 -24.31 -6.34
CA ARG A 29 -34.80 -25.16 -7.42
C ARG A 29 -34.14 -24.25 -8.46
N PRO A 30 -32.87 -24.48 -8.83
CA PRO A 30 -32.25 -23.69 -9.89
C PRO A 30 -32.98 -23.97 -11.21
N LYS A 31 -33.43 -22.90 -11.87
CA LYS A 31 -33.98 -23.01 -13.23
C LYS A 31 -32.84 -23.38 -14.17
N PRO A 32 -33.02 -24.33 -15.10
CA PRO A 32 -32.00 -24.63 -16.09
C PRO A 32 -31.70 -23.37 -16.93
N VAL A 33 -30.44 -22.94 -16.94
CA VAL A 33 -29.96 -21.86 -17.80
C VAL A 33 -29.76 -22.46 -19.20
N VAL A 34 -30.69 -22.17 -20.10
CA VAL A 34 -30.52 -22.51 -21.52
C VAL A 34 -29.53 -21.51 -22.11
N VAL A 35 -28.29 -21.94 -22.30
CA VAL A 35 -27.29 -21.16 -23.04
C VAL A 35 -27.60 -21.28 -24.53
N VAL A 36 -28.30 -20.28 -25.04
CA VAL A 36 -28.46 -20.14 -26.50
C VAL A 36 -27.18 -19.53 -27.07
N GLN A 37 -26.34 -20.36 -27.66
CA GLN A 37 -25.21 -19.87 -28.47
C GLN A 37 -25.76 -19.27 -29.76
N THR A 38 -25.96 -17.97 -29.79
CA THR A 38 -26.23 -17.24 -31.01
C THR A 38 -24.90 -16.97 -31.73
N ASN A 39 -24.52 -17.86 -32.67
CA ASN A 39 -23.50 -17.59 -33.67
C ASN A 39 -24.01 -16.56 -34.66
N GLN A 40 -24.04 -15.29 -34.29
CA GLN A 40 -24.22 -14.22 -35.26
C GLN A 40 -22.87 -13.68 -35.69
N PRO A 41 -22.56 -13.72 -36.99
CA PRO A 41 -21.34 -13.09 -37.47
C PRO A 41 -21.48 -11.57 -37.31
N ARG A 42 -20.70 -11.00 -36.39
CA ARG A 42 -20.58 -9.55 -36.23
C ARG A 42 -20.03 -8.95 -37.54
N ARG A 43 -20.93 -8.41 -38.35
CA ARG A 43 -20.57 -7.54 -39.49
C ARG A 43 -19.74 -6.36 -38.92
N ARG A 44 -18.43 -6.41 -39.14
CA ARG A 44 -17.51 -5.30 -38.92
C ARG A 44 -17.90 -4.16 -39.86
N ARG A 45 -18.74 -3.25 -39.41
CA ARG A 45 -18.89 -1.95 -40.03
C ARG A 45 -17.54 -1.23 -39.91
N GLY A 46 -16.78 -1.23 -40.97
CA GLY A 46 -15.56 -0.46 -41.09
C GLY A 46 -15.87 1.04 -40.94
N ARG A 47 -15.61 1.57 -39.81
CA ARG A 47 -15.55 3.03 -39.59
C ARG A 47 -14.21 3.50 -40.18
N ARG A 48 -14.21 3.81 -41.46
CA ARG A 48 -13.18 4.62 -42.09
C ARG A 48 -13.19 6.02 -41.44
N GLY A 49 -12.57 6.13 -40.31
CA GLY A 49 -12.17 7.40 -39.69
C GLY A 49 -10.78 7.77 -40.18
N ARG A 50 -10.70 8.41 -41.33
CA ARG A 50 -9.50 9.05 -41.87
C ARG A 50 -9.21 10.28 -41.03
N GLY A 51 -8.73 10.08 -39.81
CA GLY A 51 -8.17 11.12 -38.97
C GLY A 51 -6.67 11.19 -39.24
N ASN A 52 -6.31 12.03 -40.20
CA ASN A 52 -4.96 12.46 -40.45
C ASN A 52 -4.52 13.30 -39.24
N ARG A 53 -4.17 12.63 -38.12
CA ARG A 53 -3.47 13.29 -37.02
C ARG A 53 -2.06 13.59 -37.50
N ARG A 54 -1.92 14.73 -38.17
CA ARG A 54 -0.65 15.41 -38.26
C ARG A 54 -0.09 15.38 -36.83
N SER A 55 1.00 14.64 -36.64
CA SER A 55 1.85 14.79 -35.51
C SER A 55 2.36 16.24 -35.56
N SER A 56 1.59 17.16 -34.99
CA SER A 56 2.12 18.45 -34.62
C SER A 56 3.32 18.12 -33.74
N GLY A 57 4.52 18.44 -34.23
CA GLY A 57 5.74 18.33 -33.45
C GLY A 57 5.49 19.03 -32.12
N GLY A 58 5.07 18.24 -31.12
CA GLY A 58 4.89 18.73 -29.78
C GLY A 58 6.25 19.22 -29.36
N ILE A 59 6.35 20.50 -29.09
CA ILE A 59 7.39 21.09 -28.27
C ILE A 59 7.65 20.07 -27.19
N GLN A 60 8.84 19.46 -27.18
CA GLN A 60 9.26 18.57 -26.10
C GLN A 60 9.10 19.39 -24.83
N ARG A 61 7.94 19.23 -24.18
CA ARG A 61 7.80 19.68 -22.81
C ARG A 61 8.96 19.02 -22.09
N SER A 62 9.79 19.78 -21.45
CA SER A 62 10.94 19.37 -20.65
C SER A 62 10.51 18.43 -19.52
N GLY A 63 9.97 17.28 -19.92
CA GLY A 63 9.64 16.17 -19.05
C GLY A 63 10.93 15.44 -18.80
N GLY A 64 11.41 15.49 -17.58
CA GLY A 64 12.60 14.75 -17.17
C GLY A 64 12.49 13.25 -17.50
N PHE A 65 13.63 12.58 -17.54
CA PHE A 65 13.67 11.12 -17.76
C PHE A 65 12.98 10.40 -16.63
N ARG A 66 12.12 9.44 -16.96
CA ARG A 66 11.36 8.66 -16.00
C ARG A 66 12.02 7.31 -15.75
N HIS A 67 12.20 6.99 -14.47
CA HIS A 67 12.71 5.70 -14.01
C HIS A 67 11.70 5.07 -13.06
N GLN A 68 11.50 3.77 -13.20
CA GLN A 68 10.79 2.96 -12.20
C GLN A 68 11.84 2.17 -11.42
N LEU A 69 11.87 2.34 -10.13
CA LEU A 69 12.85 1.78 -9.23
C LEU A 69 12.18 0.91 -8.17
N VAL A 70 12.88 -0.15 -7.76
CA VAL A 70 12.39 -1.09 -6.75
C VAL A 70 13.56 -1.46 -5.85
N PHE A 71 13.31 -1.56 -4.55
CA PHE A 71 14.24 -2.13 -3.58
C PHE A 71 13.47 -2.85 -2.47
N SER A 72 14.16 -3.71 -1.72
CA SER A 72 13.62 -4.38 -0.55
C SER A 72 14.36 -3.96 0.71
N LYS A 73 13.65 -4.03 1.83
CA LYS A 73 14.20 -3.99 3.18
C LYS A 73 13.79 -5.28 3.85
N ASP A 74 14.74 -6.19 3.93
CA ASP A 74 14.55 -7.54 4.41
C ASP A 74 14.75 -7.65 5.93
N ASP A 75 14.50 -8.81 6.51
CA ASP A 75 14.70 -9.15 7.92
C ASP A 75 14.00 -8.19 8.90
N LEU A 76 12.82 -7.71 8.53
CA LEU A 76 12.04 -6.82 9.38
C LEU A 76 11.47 -7.60 10.55
N LYS A 77 11.92 -7.28 11.76
CA LYS A 77 11.38 -7.90 13.00
C LYS A 77 10.03 -7.30 13.36
N GLY A 78 9.20 -8.06 14.04
CA GLY A 78 7.87 -7.60 14.46
C GLY A 78 7.88 -6.36 15.36
N ASN A 79 8.99 -6.09 16.05
CA ASN A 79 9.21 -4.92 16.90
C ASN A 79 10.15 -3.87 16.28
N SER A 80 10.55 -4.03 15.00
CA SER A 80 11.46 -3.09 14.33
C SER A 80 10.88 -1.70 14.23
N SER A 81 11.74 -0.69 14.37
CA SER A 81 11.42 0.70 14.08
C SER A 81 12.49 1.32 13.20
N GLY A 82 12.10 2.29 12.38
CA GLY A 82 13.07 2.98 11.53
C GLY A 82 12.43 4.03 10.65
N ILE A 83 13.32 4.70 9.91
CA ILE A 83 12.97 5.74 8.95
C ILE A 83 13.67 5.39 7.62
N ILE A 84 12.89 5.35 6.55
CA ILE A 84 13.41 5.26 5.19
C ILE A 84 13.31 6.66 4.59
N LYS A 85 14.47 7.27 4.30
CA LYS A 85 14.56 8.63 3.78
C LYS A 85 14.63 8.61 2.27
N PHE A 86 13.62 9.14 1.59
CA PHE A 86 13.58 9.17 0.13
C PHE A 86 14.28 10.38 -0.43
N GLY A 87 15.52 10.19 -0.86
CA GLY A 87 16.42 11.20 -1.38
C GLY A 87 17.87 10.73 -1.39
N PRO A 88 18.84 11.65 -1.25
CA PRO A 88 20.25 11.29 -1.18
C PRO A 88 20.60 10.37 -0.01
N ASP A 89 19.82 10.40 1.07
CA ASP A 89 20.04 9.58 2.27
C ASP A 89 19.36 8.19 2.20
N LEU A 90 18.88 7.76 1.04
CA LEU A 90 18.26 6.43 0.87
C LEU A 90 19.32 5.35 0.90
N ALA A 91 19.70 4.89 2.09
CA ALA A 91 20.77 3.94 2.30
C ALA A 91 20.48 2.56 1.67
N GLU A 92 19.23 2.15 1.65
CA GLU A 92 18.76 0.87 1.13
C GLU A 92 18.85 0.76 -0.40
N HIS A 93 18.94 1.89 -1.13
CA HIS A 93 18.98 1.88 -2.59
C HIS A 93 20.09 2.75 -3.18
N GLN A 94 21.32 2.25 -3.10
CA GLN A 94 22.52 2.98 -3.54
C GLN A 94 22.52 3.35 -5.03
N ALA A 95 21.91 2.53 -5.90
CA ALA A 95 21.78 2.85 -7.32
C ALA A 95 20.99 4.15 -7.57
N PHE A 96 20.04 4.46 -6.70
CA PHE A 96 19.32 5.73 -6.76
C PHE A 96 20.15 6.87 -6.16
N CYS A 97 20.54 6.80 -4.89
CA CYS A 97 21.17 7.91 -4.20
C CYS A 97 22.60 8.21 -4.71
N LYS A 98 23.43 7.19 -4.94
CA LYS A 98 24.81 7.36 -5.43
C LYS A 98 24.95 7.30 -6.95
N GLY A 99 23.99 6.66 -7.64
CA GLY A 99 23.98 6.58 -9.10
C GLY A 99 23.19 7.71 -9.73
N LEU A 100 21.87 7.61 -9.67
CA LEU A 100 20.96 8.51 -10.38
C LEU A 100 21.07 9.97 -9.90
N LEU A 101 21.03 10.22 -8.58
CA LEU A 101 21.09 11.57 -8.02
C LEU A 101 22.44 12.25 -8.22
N ASN A 102 23.53 11.48 -8.38
CA ASN A 102 24.83 12.05 -8.73
C ASN A 102 24.91 12.52 -10.18
N ALA A 103 24.07 12.00 -11.07
CA ALA A 103 24.06 12.37 -12.48
C ALA A 103 23.16 13.57 -12.79
N TYR A 104 22.24 13.96 -11.91
CA TYR A 104 21.26 15.00 -12.14
C TYR A 104 21.20 16.01 -10.99
N HIS A 105 20.88 17.25 -11.30
CA HIS A 105 20.73 18.31 -10.29
C HIS A 105 19.37 18.27 -9.59
N GLN A 106 18.34 17.79 -10.29
CA GLN A 106 16.98 17.80 -9.76
C GLN A 106 16.28 16.46 -10.02
N TYR A 107 15.43 16.09 -9.07
CA TYR A 107 14.58 14.90 -9.16
C TYR A 107 13.21 15.15 -8.55
N LYS A 108 12.25 14.27 -8.83
CA LYS A 108 11.02 14.15 -8.08
C LYS A 108 10.48 12.74 -8.14
N ILE A 109 10.05 12.23 -7.00
CA ILE A 109 9.36 10.97 -6.88
C ILE A 109 7.86 11.25 -7.02
N THR A 110 7.20 10.63 -8.00
CA THR A 110 5.81 10.94 -8.35
C THR A 110 4.81 9.96 -7.76
N ASN A 111 5.25 8.79 -7.38
CA ASN A 111 4.46 7.83 -6.61
C ASN A 111 5.39 6.88 -5.86
N VAL A 112 4.90 6.32 -4.78
CA VAL A 112 5.55 5.25 -4.05
C VAL A 112 4.51 4.21 -3.63
N ARG A 113 4.90 2.94 -3.69
CA ARG A 113 4.12 1.82 -3.19
C ARG A 113 4.99 0.98 -2.28
N VAL A 114 4.55 0.78 -1.07
CA VAL A 114 5.17 -0.08 -0.06
C VAL A 114 4.31 -1.33 0.08
N GLN A 115 4.90 -2.50 -0.10
CA GLN A 115 4.27 -3.79 0.09
C GLN A 115 4.97 -4.49 1.25
N TYR A 116 4.22 -4.77 2.28
CA TYR A 116 4.68 -5.66 3.33
C TYR A 116 4.47 -7.11 2.90
N LYS A 117 5.54 -7.89 2.90
CA LYS A 117 5.56 -9.33 2.64
C LYS A 117 5.73 -10.03 3.97
N SER A 118 4.72 -10.75 4.40
CA SER A 118 4.74 -11.49 5.65
C SER A 118 5.57 -12.76 5.50
N GLU A 119 6.48 -12.96 6.43
CA GLU A 119 7.27 -14.18 6.64
C GLU A 119 7.04 -14.72 8.06
N ALA A 120 6.11 -14.08 8.78
CA ALA A 120 5.77 -14.43 10.14
C ALA A 120 5.06 -15.77 10.23
N ALA A 121 5.42 -16.59 11.21
CA ALA A 121 4.63 -17.77 11.57
C ALA A 121 3.22 -17.33 12.01
N SER A 122 2.23 -18.20 11.78
CA SER A 122 0.83 -17.93 12.12
C SER A 122 0.56 -17.68 13.62
N THR A 123 1.49 -18.10 14.46
CA THR A 123 1.45 -17.91 15.92
C THR A 123 1.95 -16.53 16.38
N LEU A 124 2.66 -15.79 15.52
CA LEU A 124 3.14 -14.46 15.85
C LEU A 124 1.99 -13.45 15.84
N SER A 125 2.04 -12.50 16.77
CA SER A 125 1.06 -11.44 16.88
C SER A 125 1.71 -10.07 16.74
N GLY A 126 0.91 -9.08 16.32
CA GLY A 126 1.36 -7.71 16.22
C GLY A 126 1.09 -7.04 14.88
N SER A 127 1.58 -5.83 14.77
CA SER A 127 1.44 -5.01 13.57
C SER A 127 2.63 -4.03 13.46
N ILE A 128 2.91 -3.59 12.26
CA ILE A 128 3.88 -2.53 11.97
C ILE A 128 3.08 -1.28 11.61
N ALA A 129 3.06 -0.32 12.52
CA ALA A 129 2.51 1.00 12.24
C ALA A 129 3.43 1.76 11.30
N TYR A 130 2.86 2.58 10.42
CA TYR A 130 3.62 3.39 9.49
C TYR A 130 2.99 4.76 9.28
N GLU A 131 3.83 5.72 8.94
CA GLU A 131 3.47 7.10 8.67
C GLU A 131 4.37 7.65 7.56
N LEU A 132 3.85 8.61 6.81
CA LEU A 132 4.61 9.32 5.78
C LEU A 132 4.75 10.78 6.20
N ASP A 133 5.99 11.26 6.20
CA ASP A 133 6.30 12.66 6.48
C ASP A 133 6.85 13.38 5.23
N PRO A 134 6.03 14.16 4.52
CA PRO A 134 6.47 14.92 3.35
C PRO A 134 7.28 16.15 3.70
N SER A 135 7.38 16.50 4.99
CA SER A 135 8.16 17.65 5.46
C SER A 135 9.58 17.31 5.93
N CYS A 136 9.92 16.03 5.99
CA CYS A 136 11.22 15.52 6.43
C CYS A 136 11.65 16.00 7.83
N LYS A 137 10.71 16.16 8.75
CA LYS A 137 10.95 16.69 10.10
C LYS A 137 10.85 15.66 11.20
N LEU A 138 10.05 14.61 10.99
CA LEU A 138 9.80 13.61 12.00
C LEU A 138 11.02 12.70 12.20
N THR A 139 11.42 12.51 13.44
CA THR A 139 12.48 11.57 13.84
C THR A 139 11.92 10.29 14.43
N THR A 140 10.65 10.28 14.81
CA THR A 140 9.94 9.13 15.37
C THR A 140 8.53 9.08 14.81
N LEU A 141 7.95 7.88 14.77
CA LEU A 141 6.56 7.70 14.35
C LEU A 141 5.61 8.29 15.41
N GLU A 142 4.79 9.24 15.00
CA GLU A 142 3.80 9.90 15.86
C GLU A 142 2.42 9.25 15.75
N SER A 143 1.99 8.98 14.53
CA SER A 143 0.67 8.39 14.26
C SER A 143 0.72 6.86 14.17
N LYS A 144 -0.21 6.19 14.85
CA LYS A 144 -0.38 4.72 14.81
C LYS A 144 -1.66 4.28 14.09
N LEU A 145 -2.25 5.16 13.29
CA LEU A 145 -3.53 4.90 12.62
C LEU A 145 -3.40 3.87 11.50
N ARG A 146 -2.32 3.94 10.71
CA ARG A 146 -2.07 3.02 9.59
C ARG A 146 -1.15 1.90 10.03
N LYS A 147 -1.53 0.64 9.76
CA LYS A 147 -0.77 -0.53 10.20
C LYS A 147 -0.79 -1.63 9.16
N PHE A 148 0.34 -2.33 9.04
CA PHE A 148 0.43 -3.62 8.38
C PHE A 148 0.33 -4.73 9.44
N PRO A 149 -0.61 -5.67 9.36
CA PRO A 149 -0.61 -6.85 10.23
C PRO A 149 0.60 -7.73 9.88
N ILE A 150 1.34 -8.24 10.87
CA ILE A 150 2.56 -9.02 10.62
C ILE A 150 2.29 -10.39 10.00
N THR A 151 1.10 -10.95 10.17
CA THR A 151 0.74 -12.31 9.74
C THR A 151 0.20 -12.41 8.32
N ARG A 152 0.09 -11.30 7.59
CA ARG A 152 -0.42 -11.31 6.21
C ARG A 152 0.17 -10.19 5.37
N ASN A 153 0.24 -10.43 4.07
CA ASN A 153 0.67 -9.43 3.11
C ASN A 153 -0.29 -8.22 3.11
N ALA A 154 0.29 -7.04 3.01
CA ALA A 154 -0.46 -5.79 2.92
C ALA A 154 0.28 -4.79 2.03
N SER A 155 -0.40 -3.77 1.56
CA SER A 155 0.25 -2.73 0.77
C SER A 155 -0.39 -1.36 1.02
N ALA A 156 0.42 -0.32 0.87
CA ALA A 156 0.01 1.06 0.86
C ALA A 156 0.67 1.78 -0.32
N SER A 157 0.00 2.78 -0.86
CA SER A 157 0.53 3.57 -1.97
C SER A 157 0.16 5.03 -1.80
N TRP A 158 1.03 5.91 -2.29
CA TRP A 158 0.87 7.36 -2.21
C TRP A 158 1.17 7.98 -3.57
N SER A 159 0.36 8.96 -3.90
CA SER A 159 0.47 9.78 -5.11
C SER A 159 1.48 10.92 -4.92
N ALA A 160 1.85 11.59 -6.02
CA ALA A 160 2.75 12.74 -6.00
C ALA A 160 2.33 13.81 -4.98
N ARG A 161 1.03 14.08 -4.89
CA ARG A 161 0.49 15.11 -3.99
C ARG A 161 0.76 14.81 -2.51
N GLU A 162 0.71 13.55 -2.12
CA GLU A 162 0.91 13.12 -0.74
C GLU A 162 2.38 13.07 -0.31
N ILE A 163 3.30 12.98 -1.28
CA ILE A 163 4.75 12.81 -1.05
C ILE A 163 5.58 14.00 -1.53
N ASN A 164 4.97 15.19 -1.65
CA ASN A 164 5.63 16.41 -2.18
C ASN A 164 6.26 16.19 -3.57
N GLY A 165 5.68 15.29 -4.38
CA GLY A 165 6.21 14.89 -5.69
C GLY A 165 5.70 15.74 -6.86
N GLU A 166 4.97 16.83 -6.60
CA GLU A 166 4.56 17.81 -7.62
C GLU A 166 5.68 18.82 -7.91
N VAL A 167 6.56 19.04 -6.92
CA VAL A 167 7.67 19.99 -6.99
C VAL A 167 8.98 19.27 -7.27
N TRP A 168 9.88 19.90 -8.01
CA TRP A 168 11.24 19.42 -8.22
C TRP A 168 12.08 19.68 -6.98
N GLN A 169 12.75 18.63 -6.50
CA GLN A 169 13.68 18.67 -5.37
C GLN A 169 15.11 18.73 -5.87
N ASN A 170 16.00 19.34 -5.12
CA ASN A 170 17.42 19.27 -5.37
C ASN A 170 17.95 17.86 -5.07
N SER A 171 18.93 17.41 -5.84
CA SER A 171 19.53 16.08 -5.62
C SER A 171 20.27 15.93 -4.28
N THR A 172 20.40 17.00 -3.52
CA THR A 172 21.03 17.05 -2.17
C THR A 172 20.02 17.04 -1.04
N GLU A 173 18.70 17.09 -1.33
CA GLU A 173 17.63 17.18 -0.35
C GLU A 173 16.73 15.95 -0.41
N ASN A 174 16.23 15.52 0.75
CA ASN A 174 15.24 14.44 0.80
C ASN A 174 13.84 14.98 0.49
N GLN A 175 13.05 14.20 -0.21
CA GLN A 175 11.70 14.59 -0.61
C GLN A 175 10.64 14.25 0.44
N PHE A 176 10.74 13.09 1.08
CA PHE A 176 9.86 12.65 2.16
C PHE A 176 10.50 11.53 2.96
N PHE A 177 9.94 11.27 4.16
CA PHE A 177 10.32 10.15 5.00
C PHE A 177 9.17 9.15 5.11
N PHE A 178 9.51 7.88 5.16
CA PHE A 178 8.60 6.80 5.53
C PHE A 178 9.06 6.23 6.88
N LEU A 179 8.25 6.48 7.90
CA LEU A 179 8.52 6.02 9.26
C LEU A 179 7.72 4.74 9.52
N TYR A 180 8.30 3.82 10.26
CA TYR A 180 7.61 2.61 10.70
C TYR A 180 8.04 2.20 12.11
N LYS A 181 7.10 1.55 12.82
CA LYS A 181 7.33 1.02 14.16
C LYS A 181 6.44 -0.20 14.40
N GLY A 182 7.07 -1.31 14.69
CA GLY A 182 6.40 -2.55 15.06
C GLY A 182 6.09 -2.64 16.55
N ASN A 183 5.06 -3.40 16.90
CA ASN A 183 4.67 -3.73 18.27
C ASN A 183 4.54 -5.25 18.49
N GLY A 184 5.06 -6.04 17.57
CA GLY A 184 5.05 -7.50 17.66
C GLY A 184 6.29 -8.07 18.33
N ASP A 185 6.47 -9.37 18.15
CA ASP A 185 7.61 -10.12 18.69
C ASP A 185 8.94 -9.73 18.02
N SER A 186 10.06 -10.09 18.67
CA SER A 186 11.41 -9.80 18.17
C SER A 186 11.86 -10.73 17.02
N GLY A 187 11.06 -11.72 16.64
CA GLY A 187 11.34 -12.60 15.51
C GLY A 187 11.17 -11.88 14.17
N VAL A 188 11.74 -12.46 13.10
CA VAL A 188 11.56 -11.97 11.73
C VAL A 188 10.07 -12.05 11.38
N ALA A 189 9.49 -10.93 11.02
CA ALA A 189 8.08 -10.80 10.67
C ALA A 189 7.87 -10.73 9.15
N GLY A 190 8.87 -10.28 8.40
CA GLY A 190 8.78 -10.16 6.94
C GLY A 190 9.71 -9.12 6.35
N SER A 191 9.34 -8.64 5.18
CA SER A 191 10.10 -7.65 4.41
C SER A 191 9.21 -6.54 3.85
N LEU A 192 9.81 -5.39 3.55
CA LEU A 192 9.16 -4.31 2.80
C LEU A 192 9.71 -4.30 1.37
N LEU A 193 8.85 -4.56 0.38
CA LEU A 193 9.15 -4.35 -1.02
C LEU A 193 8.62 -2.97 -1.43
N ILE A 194 9.51 -2.09 -1.86
CA ILE A 194 9.19 -0.70 -2.15
C ILE A 194 9.45 -0.40 -3.62
N SER A 195 8.42 0.04 -4.32
CA SER A 195 8.50 0.46 -5.72
C SER A 195 8.09 1.93 -5.85
N TYR A 196 8.83 2.69 -6.66
CA TYR A 196 8.58 4.12 -6.85
C TYR A 196 9.00 4.60 -8.24
N ASN A 197 8.36 5.67 -8.70
CA ASN A 197 8.69 6.31 -9.97
C ASN A 197 9.39 7.63 -9.72
N VAL A 198 10.53 7.82 -10.38
CA VAL A 198 11.35 9.03 -10.30
C VAL A 198 11.39 9.70 -11.66
N LEU A 199 11.27 10.99 -11.67
CA LEU A 199 11.63 11.87 -12.79
C LEU A 199 12.91 12.61 -12.42
N VAL A 200 13.81 12.76 -13.36
CA VAL A 200 15.07 13.51 -13.19
C VAL A 200 15.26 14.51 -14.32
N GLN A 201 15.88 15.63 -14.02
CA GLN A 201 16.20 16.66 -15.01
C GLN A 201 17.51 17.39 -14.67
N ASN A 202 18.00 18.17 -15.63
CA ASN A 202 19.23 18.94 -15.48
C ASN A 202 20.44 18.03 -15.18
N ALA A 203 20.89 17.28 -16.20
CA ALA A 203 22.07 16.42 -16.07
C ALA A 203 23.29 17.26 -15.66
N LYS A 204 24.07 16.72 -14.72
CA LYS A 204 25.37 17.30 -14.31
C LYS A 204 26.38 17.07 -15.42
N GLN A 205 27.06 18.11 -15.82
CA GLN A 205 28.25 17.99 -16.69
C GLN A 205 29.40 17.47 -15.82
N LYS A 206 30.06 16.44 -16.30
CA LYS A 206 31.31 15.94 -15.69
C LYS A 206 32.49 16.59 -16.37
#